data_8c69524da666a29a112f2bfa2e1dde6b
#
_entry.id   8c69524da666a29a112f2bfa2e1dde6b
#
_cell.length_a   1.000
_cell.length_b   1.000
_cell.length_c   1.000
_cell.angle_alpha   90.00
_cell.angle_beta   90.00
_cell.angle_gamma   90.00
#
_symmetry.space_group_name_H-M   'P 1'
#
loop_
_entity.id
_entity.type
_entity.pdbx_description
1 polymer ?
#
loop_
_entity_poly.entity_id
_entity_poly.type
_entity_poly.pdbx_seq_one_letter_code
_entity_poly.pdbx_strand_id
1 'polypeptide(L)'
;MPRHRLTTDSRSSGGERRGRVPLRATVFDAMHGLLETRDWSGVTMSDVAKAAGLSRQTLYSTFGNRQGLAQAYALQLSERYAGEIRDSINRNPGQVETALHEGINGFLLASSRDPLIRALLTGDIKPDLLRLITTEAGPLIERATEVLTPALSESWMQIAPDQARLAASIIARIGISFISLPPEDPDELASGLTEVVAPYLQKVVKVGAEGDSPASADA
;
A
#
# COMPACT_ATOMS: atom_id res chain seq x y z
N MET A 1 -33.30 -2.36 67.75
CA MET A 1 -32.34 -1.36 67.23
C MET A 1 -31.51 -2.02 66.14
N PRO A 2 -31.78 -1.86 64.86
CA PRO A 2 -30.89 -2.32 63.79
C PRO A 2 -30.08 -1.14 63.25
N ARG A 3 -28.79 -1.36 63.01
CA ARG A 3 -27.81 -0.40 62.48
C ARG A 3 -27.90 -0.34 60.98
N HIS A 4 -28.12 0.87 60.42
CA HIS A 4 -27.99 1.23 59.04
C HIS A 4 -26.52 1.01 58.55
N ARG A 5 -26.33 0.20 57.50
CA ARG A 5 -25.10 0.16 56.71
C ARG A 5 -25.31 1.06 55.50
N LEU A 6 -24.48 2.07 55.39
CA LEU A 6 -24.35 2.91 54.26
C LEU A 6 -23.67 2.12 53.13
N THR A 7 -24.34 1.96 52.01
CA THR A 7 -23.79 1.42 50.75
C THR A 7 -23.03 2.55 50.05
N THR A 8 -21.73 2.39 49.91
CA THR A 8 -20.88 3.26 49.10
C THR A 8 -21.09 2.93 47.63
N ASP A 9 -21.60 3.94 46.93
CA ASP A 9 -21.79 3.96 45.48
C ASP A 9 -20.40 4.01 44.79
N SER A 10 -19.96 2.92 44.19
CA SER A 10 -18.76 2.88 43.39
C SER A 10 -19.06 3.36 41.98
N ARG A 11 -18.75 4.63 41.72
CA ARG A 11 -18.75 5.21 40.36
C ARG A 11 -17.77 4.46 39.50
N SER A 12 -18.29 3.65 38.59
CA SER A 12 -17.63 3.05 37.47
C SER A 12 -17.20 4.17 36.52
N SER A 13 -15.90 4.50 36.54
CA SER A 13 -15.28 5.35 35.54
C SER A 13 -15.13 4.57 34.25
N GLY A 14 -16.10 4.74 33.35
CA GLY A 14 -16.02 4.33 31.96
C GLY A 14 -14.95 5.14 31.26
N GLY A 15 -13.69 4.69 31.32
CA GLY A 15 -12.63 5.23 30.47
C GLY A 15 -12.91 4.85 29.03
N GLU A 16 -13.37 5.80 28.22
CA GLU A 16 -13.40 5.72 26.78
C GLU A 16 -12.03 5.24 26.27
N ARG A 17 -11.98 4.03 25.76
CA ARG A 17 -10.83 3.55 24.99
C ARG A 17 -10.82 4.31 23.66
N ARG A 18 -10.25 5.51 23.66
CA ARG A 18 -9.80 6.14 22.41
C ARG A 18 -8.93 5.14 21.70
N GLY A 19 -9.34 4.70 20.52
CA GLY A 19 -8.61 3.73 19.71
C GLY A 19 -7.15 4.18 19.58
N ARG A 20 -6.22 3.40 20.13
CA ARG A 20 -4.79 3.71 20.12
C ARG A 20 -4.32 3.56 18.69
N VAL A 21 -4.07 4.67 18.01
CA VAL A 21 -3.47 4.67 16.67
C VAL A 21 -2.18 3.83 16.73
N PRO A 22 -1.99 2.86 15.82
CA PRO A 22 -0.79 2.04 15.81
C PRO A 22 0.47 2.94 15.75
N LEU A 23 1.48 2.62 16.56
CA LEU A 23 2.72 3.40 16.65
C LEU A 23 3.35 3.67 15.28
N ARG A 24 3.33 2.68 14.39
CA ARG A 24 3.84 2.82 13.02
C ARG A 24 3.09 3.89 12.23
N ALA A 25 1.77 3.93 12.30
CA ALA A 25 0.96 4.94 11.60
C ALA A 25 1.32 6.35 12.09
N THR A 26 1.40 6.57 13.42
CA THR A 26 1.81 7.86 13.99
C THR A 26 3.20 8.31 13.51
N VAL A 27 4.16 7.38 13.41
CA VAL A 27 5.51 7.68 12.92
C VAL A 27 5.50 8.02 11.43
N PHE A 28 4.71 7.31 10.64
CA PHE A 28 4.63 7.53 9.20
C PHE A 28 3.91 8.84 8.86
N ASP A 29 2.87 9.20 9.60
CA ASP A 29 2.20 10.50 9.47
C ASP A 29 3.16 11.66 9.83
N ALA A 30 3.94 11.49 10.89
CA ALA A 30 4.96 12.46 11.27
C ALA A 30 6.07 12.62 10.21
N MET A 31 6.53 11.51 9.64
CA MET A 31 7.52 11.51 8.55
C MET A 31 6.96 12.16 7.30
N HIS A 32 5.72 11.83 6.91
CA HIS A 32 5.02 12.45 5.79
C HIS A 32 4.97 13.98 5.93
N GLY A 33 4.46 14.49 7.06
CA GLY A 33 4.37 15.92 7.31
C GLY A 33 5.73 16.64 7.33
N LEU A 34 6.80 15.99 7.80
CA LEU A 34 8.14 16.56 7.74
C LEU A 34 8.64 16.68 6.29
N LEU A 35 8.38 15.66 5.45
CA LEU A 35 8.79 15.64 4.06
C LEU A 35 7.98 16.58 3.15
N GLU A 36 6.81 17.05 3.59
CA GLU A 36 6.08 18.11 2.88
C GLU A 36 6.82 19.45 2.88
N THR A 37 7.62 19.71 3.92
CA THR A 37 8.28 21.00 4.15
C THR A 37 9.81 20.94 4.13
N ARG A 38 10.38 19.74 4.14
CA ARG A 38 11.84 19.54 4.20
C ARG A 38 12.28 18.48 3.20
N ASP A 39 13.48 18.68 2.65
CA ASP A 39 14.15 17.63 1.89
C ASP A 39 14.53 16.43 2.80
N TRP A 40 14.54 15.22 2.22
CA TRP A 40 14.95 14.00 2.93
C TRP A 40 16.27 14.12 3.65
N SER A 41 17.26 14.79 3.07
CA SER A 41 18.59 14.99 3.67
C SER A 41 18.55 15.76 4.99
N GLY A 42 17.55 16.65 5.14
CA GLY A 42 17.33 17.47 6.34
C GLY A 42 16.43 16.80 7.41
N VAL A 43 15.87 15.61 7.15
CA VAL A 43 15.01 14.90 8.11
C VAL A 43 15.84 13.90 8.91
N THR A 44 15.89 14.06 10.24
CA THR A 44 16.58 13.17 11.16
C THR A 44 15.63 12.27 11.96
N MET A 45 16.14 11.16 12.51
CA MET A 45 15.37 10.31 13.44
C MET A 45 14.86 11.10 14.65
N SER A 46 15.61 12.13 15.08
CA SER A 46 15.19 13.00 16.18
C SER A 46 14.00 13.88 15.84
N ASP A 47 13.97 14.40 14.62
CA ASP A 47 12.84 15.20 14.12
C ASP A 47 11.57 14.36 14.04
N VAL A 48 11.68 13.15 13.50
CA VAL A 48 10.55 12.22 13.40
C VAL A 48 10.05 11.80 14.79
N ALA A 49 10.96 11.48 15.74
CA ALA A 49 10.56 11.13 17.10
C ALA A 49 9.80 12.28 17.77
N LYS A 50 10.31 13.51 17.63
CA LYS A 50 9.68 14.73 18.15
C LYS A 50 8.30 14.97 17.55
N ALA A 51 8.19 14.88 16.21
CA ALA A 51 6.93 15.09 15.49
C ALA A 51 5.88 14.02 15.84
N ALA A 52 6.31 12.77 16.02
CA ALA A 52 5.46 11.66 16.41
C ALA A 52 5.09 11.63 17.91
N GLY A 53 5.66 12.53 18.75
CA GLY A 53 5.47 12.52 20.20
C GLY A 53 6.07 11.30 20.89
N LEU A 54 7.15 10.72 20.35
CA LEU A 54 7.81 9.51 20.83
C LEU A 54 9.21 9.80 21.38
N SER A 55 9.72 8.89 22.22
CA SER A 55 11.12 8.93 22.61
C SER A 55 12.02 8.48 21.44
N ARG A 56 13.24 9.02 21.35
CA ARG A 56 14.25 8.56 20.39
C ARG A 56 14.49 7.05 20.53
N GLN A 57 14.60 6.55 21.77
CA GLN A 57 14.81 5.13 22.04
C GLN A 57 13.71 4.27 21.44
N THR A 58 12.44 4.66 21.57
CA THR A 58 11.30 3.96 20.95
C THR A 58 11.43 3.92 19.43
N LEU A 59 11.79 5.04 18.80
CA LEU A 59 11.95 5.10 17.36
C LEU A 59 13.10 4.22 16.86
N TYR A 60 14.28 4.31 17.54
CA TYR A 60 15.45 3.48 17.19
C TYR A 60 15.20 1.98 17.44
N SER A 61 14.51 1.60 18.52
CA SER A 61 14.18 0.19 18.78
C SER A 61 13.20 -0.39 17.77
N THR A 62 12.33 0.46 17.17
CA THR A 62 11.30 0.02 16.20
C THR A 62 11.84 -0.06 14.77
N PHE A 63 12.67 0.88 14.36
CA PHE A 63 13.10 1.05 12.96
C PHE A 63 14.62 0.91 12.75
N GLY A 64 15.39 0.81 13.81
CA GLY A 64 16.85 0.70 13.79
C GLY A 64 17.54 2.03 13.46
N ASN A 65 17.36 2.53 12.25
CA ASN A 65 17.98 3.76 11.76
C ASN A 65 17.10 4.46 10.71
N ARG A 66 17.60 5.56 10.14
CA ARG A 66 16.87 6.32 9.10
C ARG A 66 16.58 5.49 7.85
N GLN A 67 17.50 4.64 7.43
CA GLN A 67 17.31 3.72 6.30
C GLN A 67 16.17 2.72 6.60
N GLY A 68 16.17 2.09 7.77
CA GLY A 68 15.11 1.18 8.18
C GLY A 68 13.74 1.87 8.32
N LEU A 69 13.71 3.14 8.75
CA LEU A 69 12.48 3.94 8.77
C LEU A 69 11.98 4.22 7.34
N ALA A 70 12.87 4.62 6.43
CA ALA A 70 12.52 4.86 5.02
C ALA A 70 11.99 3.58 4.36
N GLN A 71 12.64 2.44 4.59
CA GLN A 71 12.20 1.14 4.09
C GLN A 71 10.81 0.75 4.63
N ALA A 72 10.58 0.95 5.92
CA ALA A 72 9.28 0.65 6.53
C ALA A 72 8.16 1.54 5.98
N TYR A 73 8.44 2.82 5.74
CA TYR A 73 7.49 3.75 5.10
C TYR A 73 7.24 3.36 3.64
N ALA A 74 8.28 3.04 2.87
CA ALA A 74 8.16 2.59 1.48
C ALA A 74 7.33 1.29 1.37
N LEU A 75 7.45 0.35 2.32
CA LEU A 75 6.59 -0.83 2.39
C LEU A 75 5.12 -0.47 2.61
N GLN A 76 4.81 0.51 3.46
CA GLN A 76 3.44 1.00 3.63
C GLN A 76 2.92 1.66 2.35
N LEU A 77 3.76 2.43 1.63
CA LEU A 77 3.38 3.01 0.34
C LEU A 77 3.06 1.92 -0.68
N SER A 78 3.89 0.88 -0.76
CA SER A 78 3.66 -0.27 -1.64
C SER A 78 2.32 -0.95 -1.37
N GLU A 79 1.97 -1.16 -0.09
CA GLU A 79 0.68 -1.71 0.31
C GLU A 79 -0.48 -0.78 -0.07
N ARG A 80 -0.35 0.52 0.21
CA ARG A 80 -1.36 1.54 -0.10
C ARG A 80 -1.64 1.61 -1.60
N TYR A 81 -0.58 1.67 -2.41
CA TYR A 81 -0.74 1.79 -3.87
C TYR A 81 -1.28 0.51 -4.52
N ALA A 82 -0.86 -0.66 -4.04
CA ALA A 82 -1.49 -1.91 -4.47
C ALA A 82 -2.97 -1.96 -4.05
N GLY A 83 -3.30 -1.35 -2.90
CA GLY A 83 -4.67 -1.17 -2.43
C GLY A 83 -5.54 -0.34 -3.36
N GLU A 84 -5.02 0.71 -4.00
CA GLU A 84 -5.79 1.50 -5.00
C GLU A 84 -6.25 0.62 -6.16
N ILE A 85 -5.36 -0.25 -6.68
CA ILE A 85 -5.70 -1.18 -7.76
C ILE A 85 -6.72 -2.22 -7.28
N ARG A 86 -6.52 -2.82 -6.10
CA ARG A 86 -7.48 -3.75 -5.50
C ARG A 86 -8.86 -3.11 -5.34
N ASP A 87 -8.92 -1.89 -4.83
CA ASP A 87 -10.17 -1.20 -4.57
C ASP A 87 -10.87 -0.82 -5.88
N SER A 88 -10.13 -0.50 -6.94
CA SER A 88 -10.67 -0.30 -8.27
C SER A 88 -11.26 -1.60 -8.86
N ILE A 89 -10.56 -2.73 -8.71
CA ILE A 89 -11.09 -4.05 -9.10
C ILE A 89 -12.45 -4.31 -8.42
N ASN A 90 -12.54 -4.05 -7.11
CA ASN A 90 -13.76 -4.31 -6.35
C ASN A 90 -14.92 -3.35 -6.71
N ARG A 91 -14.62 -2.12 -7.14
CA ARG A 91 -15.63 -1.14 -7.57
C ARG A 91 -16.19 -1.42 -8.96
N ASN A 92 -15.46 -2.14 -9.81
CA ASN A 92 -15.79 -2.32 -11.22
C ASN A 92 -16.03 -3.80 -11.60
N PRO A 93 -17.02 -4.51 -10.99
CA PRO A 93 -17.24 -5.92 -11.26
C PRO A 93 -17.63 -6.16 -12.73
N GLY A 94 -16.95 -7.12 -13.36
CA GLY A 94 -17.16 -7.48 -14.77
C GLY A 94 -16.51 -6.53 -15.79
N GLN A 95 -15.91 -5.42 -15.36
CA GLN A 95 -15.33 -4.38 -16.22
C GLN A 95 -13.80 -4.34 -16.10
N VAL A 96 -13.13 -5.32 -16.72
CA VAL A 96 -11.66 -5.48 -16.61
C VAL A 96 -10.90 -4.22 -17.02
N GLU A 97 -11.27 -3.61 -18.14
CA GLU A 97 -10.61 -2.41 -18.68
C GLU A 97 -10.76 -1.22 -17.74
N THR A 98 -11.99 -0.94 -17.28
CA THR A 98 -12.26 0.16 -16.33
C THR A 98 -11.52 -0.06 -15.01
N ALA A 99 -11.54 -1.28 -14.49
CA ALA A 99 -10.84 -1.63 -13.25
C ALA A 99 -9.33 -1.40 -13.34
N LEU A 100 -8.73 -1.78 -14.47
CA LEU A 100 -7.30 -1.57 -14.71
C LEU A 100 -6.97 -0.09 -14.88
N HIS A 101 -7.69 0.60 -15.76
CA HIS A 101 -7.45 2.02 -16.04
C HIS A 101 -7.53 2.87 -14.77
N GLU A 102 -8.65 2.78 -14.03
CA GLU A 102 -8.84 3.52 -12.79
C GLU A 102 -7.81 3.16 -11.72
N GLY A 103 -7.47 1.86 -11.59
CA GLY A 103 -6.48 1.40 -10.61
C GLY A 103 -5.08 1.90 -10.92
N ILE A 104 -4.65 1.84 -12.17
CA ILE A 104 -3.34 2.32 -12.62
C ILE A 104 -3.27 3.85 -12.51
N ASN A 105 -4.28 4.57 -12.99
CA ASN A 105 -4.32 6.03 -12.91
C ASN A 105 -4.34 6.51 -11.45
N GLY A 106 -5.14 5.87 -10.59
CA GLY A 106 -5.17 6.14 -9.16
C GLY A 106 -3.80 5.95 -8.49
N PHE A 107 -3.11 4.85 -8.80
CA PHE A 107 -1.73 4.61 -8.36
C PHE A 107 -0.77 5.71 -8.81
N LEU A 108 -0.77 6.07 -10.10
CA LEU A 108 0.12 7.08 -10.66
C LEU A 108 -0.10 8.45 -10.02
N LEU A 109 -1.36 8.87 -9.86
CA LEU A 109 -1.71 10.13 -9.22
C LEU A 109 -1.36 10.14 -7.71
N ALA A 110 -1.60 9.04 -6.99
CA ALA A 110 -1.26 8.95 -5.58
C ALA A 110 0.24 8.96 -5.34
N SER A 111 1.01 8.22 -6.17
CA SER A 111 2.46 8.15 -6.04
C SER A 111 3.14 9.48 -6.35
N SER A 112 2.69 10.21 -7.37
CA SER A 112 3.26 11.52 -7.74
C SER A 112 3.09 12.60 -6.65
N ARG A 113 2.11 12.44 -5.77
CA ARG A 113 1.82 13.37 -4.66
C ARG A 113 2.56 13.03 -3.38
N ASP A 114 3.10 11.83 -3.26
CA ASP A 114 3.75 11.40 -2.01
C ASP A 114 5.09 12.13 -1.83
N PRO A 115 5.33 12.74 -0.64
CA PRO A 115 6.53 13.54 -0.42
C PRO A 115 7.83 12.73 -0.38
N LEU A 116 7.80 11.43 -0.02
CA LEU A 116 8.99 10.58 -0.10
C LEU A 116 9.37 10.30 -1.56
N ILE A 117 8.38 10.05 -2.42
CA ILE A 117 8.60 9.84 -3.86
C ILE A 117 9.09 11.14 -4.50
N ARG A 118 8.49 12.28 -4.16
CA ARG A 118 8.99 13.59 -4.62
C ARG A 118 10.42 13.83 -4.15
N ALA A 119 10.74 13.52 -2.89
CA ALA A 119 12.09 13.65 -2.36
C ALA A 119 13.10 12.74 -3.08
N LEU A 120 12.69 11.58 -3.56
CA LEU A 120 13.51 10.68 -4.36
C LEU A 120 13.84 11.29 -5.75
N LEU A 121 12.86 11.99 -6.36
CA LEU A 121 12.93 12.47 -7.75
C LEU A 121 13.49 13.90 -7.87
N THR A 122 13.59 14.66 -6.79
CA THR A 122 13.98 16.07 -6.80
C THR A 122 15.29 16.33 -6.05
N GLY A 123 16.04 17.33 -6.50
CA GLY A 123 17.28 17.79 -5.85
C GLY A 123 18.45 16.82 -6.06
N ASP A 124 19.36 16.79 -5.08
CA ASP A 124 20.55 15.94 -5.14
C ASP A 124 20.21 14.46 -5.07
N ILE A 125 21.06 13.62 -5.67
CA ILE A 125 20.93 12.16 -5.63
C ILE A 125 20.97 11.69 -4.18
N LYS A 126 19.97 10.89 -3.79
CA LYS A 126 19.82 10.29 -2.47
C LYS A 126 20.05 8.78 -2.57
N PRO A 127 21.30 8.30 -2.46
CA PRO A 127 21.64 6.89 -2.71
C PRO A 127 20.87 5.90 -1.82
N ASP A 128 20.55 6.30 -0.58
CA ASP A 128 19.76 5.53 0.36
C ASP A 128 18.31 5.32 -0.09
N LEU A 129 17.65 6.34 -0.65
CA LEU A 129 16.31 6.21 -1.21
C LEU A 129 16.32 5.50 -2.56
N LEU A 130 17.31 5.80 -3.43
CA LEU A 130 17.40 5.17 -4.74
C LEU A 130 17.54 3.65 -4.63
N ARG A 131 18.30 3.15 -3.67
CA ARG A 131 18.45 1.71 -3.43
C ARG A 131 17.13 1.02 -3.11
N LEU A 132 16.19 1.69 -2.42
CA LEU A 132 14.88 1.12 -2.10
C LEU A 132 14.08 0.72 -3.34
N ILE A 133 14.23 1.45 -4.44
CA ILE A 133 13.50 1.21 -5.69
C ILE A 133 14.34 0.51 -6.77
N THR A 134 15.61 0.22 -6.47
CA THR A 134 16.53 -0.49 -7.39
C THR A 134 17.01 -1.80 -6.78
N THR A 135 18.18 -1.79 -6.14
CA THR A 135 18.83 -3.02 -5.63
C THR A 135 18.13 -3.63 -4.41
N GLU A 136 17.35 -2.86 -3.67
CA GLU A 136 16.61 -3.29 -2.48
C GLU A 136 15.07 -3.30 -2.71
N ALA A 137 14.61 -3.29 -3.96
CA ALA A 137 13.18 -3.25 -4.31
C ALA A 137 12.42 -4.55 -4.03
N GLY A 138 13.11 -5.65 -3.82
CA GLY A 138 12.49 -6.97 -3.59
C GLY A 138 11.34 -6.98 -2.58
N PRO A 139 11.53 -6.48 -1.35
CA PRO A 139 10.48 -6.43 -0.34
C PRO A 139 9.25 -5.58 -0.74
N LEU A 140 9.45 -4.50 -1.51
CA LEU A 140 8.35 -3.65 -1.99
C LEU A 140 7.51 -4.38 -3.03
N ILE A 141 8.17 -5.06 -3.97
CA ILE A 141 7.53 -5.89 -5.00
C ILE A 141 6.74 -7.02 -4.35
N GLU A 142 7.35 -7.72 -3.38
CA GLU A 142 6.67 -8.80 -2.67
C GLU A 142 5.44 -8.30 -1.93
N ARG A 143 5.53 -7.17 -1.21
CA ARG A 143 4.40 -6.58 -0.49
C ARG A 143 3.25 -6.20 -1.42
N ALA A 144 3.54 -5.57 -2.56
CA ALA A 144 2.52 -5.27 -3.56
C ALA A 144 1.91 -6.56 -4.14
N THR A 145 2.73 -7.58 -4.41
CA THR A 145 2.28 -8.89 -4.90
C THR A 145 1.34 -9.57 -3.91
N GLU A 146 1.65 -9.54 -2.61
CA GLU A 146 0.78 -10.08 -1.54
C GLU A 146 -0.60 -9.42 -1.50
N VAL A 147 -0.69 -8.11 -1.76
CA VAL A 147 -1.97 -7.38 -1.79
C VAL A 147 -2.75 -7.65 -3.07
N LEU A 148 -2.06 -7.70 -4.21
CA LEU A 148 -2.72 -7.84 -5.53
C LEU A 148 -3.12 -9.28 -5.84
N THR A 149 -2.41 -10.29 -5.34
CA THR A 149 -2.73 -11.69 -5.61
C THR A 149 -4.18 -12.04 -5.22
N PRO A 150 -4.63 -11.83 -3.96
CA PRO A 150 -6.02 -12.09 -3.60
C PRO A 150 -7.00 -11.17 -4.33
N ALA A 151 -6.61 -9.93 -4.64
CA ALA A 151 -7.45 -9.04 -5.44
C ALA A 151 -7.76 -9.58 -6.85
N LEU A 152 -6.86 -10.37 -7.42
CA LEU A 152 -7.05 -11.03 -8.71
C LEU A 152 -7.68 -12.42 -8.58
N SER A 153 -7.37 -13.19 -7.54
CA SER A 153 -7.82 -14.59 -7.40
C SER A 153 -9.13 -14.76 -6.62
N GLU A 154 -9.38 -13.88 -5.62
CA GLU A 154 -10.54 -14.01 -4.72
C GLU A 154 -11.67 -13.01 -5.04
N SER A 155 -11.43 -12.06 -5.96
CA SER A 155 -12.46 -11.13 -6.44
C SER A 155 -13.34 -11.78 -7.52
N TRP A 156 -14.22 -10.98 -8.13
CA TRP A 156 -15.03 -11.40 -9.28
C TRP A 156 -14.20 -11.86 -10.49
N MET A 157 -12.89 -11.54 -10.54
CA MET A 157 -11.99 -11.99 -11.61
C MET A 157 -11.68 -13.48 -11.53
N GLN A 158 -11.62 -14.08 -10.34
CA GLN A 158 -11.39 -15.52 -10.09
C GLN A 158 -10.24 -16.12 -10.91
N ILE A 159 -9.14 -15.36 -11.04
CA ILE A 159 -7.96 -15.81 -11.77
C ILE A 159 -7.27 -16.91 -10.96
N ALA A 160 -6.83 -17.97 -11.63
CA ALA A 160 -6.11 -19.08 -10.97
C ALA A 160 -4.92 -18.55 -10.15
N PRO A 161 -4.67 -19.04 -8.91
CA PRO A 161 -3.73 -18.44 -7.96
C PRO A 161 -2.32 -18.23 -8.51
N ASP A 162 -1.78 -19.17 -9.27
CA ASP A 162 -0.45 -19.05 -9.86
C ASP A 162 -0.38 -17.93 -10.91
N GLN A 163 -1.41 -17.81 -11.74
CA GLN A 163 -1.53 -16.75 -12.73
C GLN A 163 -1.78 -15.38 -12.08
N ALA A 164 -2.59 -15.35 -11.02
CA ALA A 164 -2.83 -14.15 -10.22
C ALA A 164 -1.54 -13.63 -9.59
N ARG A 165 -0.73 -14.52 -8.98
CA ARG A 165 0.56 -14.17 -8.40
C ARG A 165 1.56 -13.66 -9.44
N LEU A 166 1.62 -14.31 -10.61
CA LEU A 166 2.48 -13.87 -11.71
C LEU A 166 2.08 -12.48 -12.20
N ALA A 167 0.79 -12.26 -12.48
CA ALA A 167 0.25 -10.97 -12.91
C ALA A 167 0.50 -9.88 -11.86
N ALA A 168 0.24 -10.16 -10.58
CA ALA A 168 0.50 -9.26 -9.46
C ALA A 168 1.98 -8.85 -9.39
N SER A 169 2.90 -9.81 -9.53
CA SER A 169 4.34 -9.53 -9.51
C SER A 169 4.80 -8.68 -10.70
N ILE A 170 4.22 -8.90 -11.88
CA ILE A 170 4.51 -8.08 -13.07
C ILE A 170 4.00 -6.65 -12.87
N ILE A 171 2.76 -6.48 -12.40
CA ILE A 171 2.16 -5.17 -12.10
C ILE A 171 3.02 -4.41 -11.08
N ALA A 172 3.44 -5.06 -10.00
CA ALA A 172 4.28 -4.45 -8.97
C ALA A 172 5.64 -3.97 -9.53
N ARG A 173 6.28 -4.74 -10.42
CA ARG A 173 7.55 -4.38 -11.05
C ARG A 173 7.41 -3.19 -12.00
N ILE A 174 6.35 -3.18 -12.80
CA ILE A 174 6.01 -2.06 -13.69
C ILE A 174 5.75 -0.81 -12.84
N GLY A 175 5.00 -0.92 -11.74
CA GLY A 175 4.73 0.19 -10.83
C GLY A 175 6.00 0.84 -10.28
N ILE A 176 7.01 0.04 -9.88
CA ILE A 176 8.31 0.58 -9.43
C ILE A 176 9.02 1.36 -10.54
N SER A 177 8.92 0.90 -11.79
CA SER A 177 9.50 1.64 -12.92
C SER A 177 8.92 3.05 -13.04
N PHE A 178 7.61 3.21 -12.85
CA PHE A 178 6.95 4.53 -12.92
C PHE A 178 7.23 5.41 -11.71
N ILE A 179 7.52 4.83 -10.55
CA ILE A 179 8.03 5.61 -9.41
C ILE A 179 9.41 6.20 -9.73
N SER A 180 10.25 5.45 -10.44
CA SER A 180 11.60 5.88 -10.80
C SER A 180 11.63 6.96 -11.90
N LEU A 181 10.68 6.86 -12.82
CA LEU A 181 10.52 7.79 -13.95
C LEU A 181 9.02 8.02 -14.18
N PRO A 182 8.44 9.01 -13.49
CA PRO A 182 7.02 9.32 -13.62
C PRO A 182 6.65 9.73 -15.05
N PRO A 183 5.48 9.34 -15.55
CA PRO A 183 4.99 9.78 -16.85
C PRO A 183 4.62 11.26 -16.83
N GLU A 184 4.71 11.92 -17.99
CA GLU A 184 4.24 13.30 -18.17
C GLU A 184 2.71 13.36 -18.08
N ASP A 185 2.00 12.39 -18.68
CA ASP A 185 0.56 12.22 -18.60
C ASP A 185 0.20 10.85 -17.97
N PRO A 186 -0.26 10.84 -16.71
CA PRO A 186 -0.67 9.61 -16.04
C PRO A 186 -1.86 8.90 -16.69
N ASP A 187 -2.80 9.65 -17.28
CA ASP A 187 -4.00 9.08 -17.89
C ASP A 187 -3.70 8.41 -19.24
N GLU A 188 -2.84 9.03 -20.06
CA GLU A 188 -2.34 8.44 -21.30
C GLU A 188 -1.61 7.12 -21.03
N LEU A 189 -0.74 7.10 -20.03
CA LEU A 189 -0.02 5.89 -19.65
C LEU A 189 -0.97 4.82 -19.12
N ALA A 190 -1.94 5.17 -18.28
CA ALA A 190 -2.93 4.23 -17.76
C ALA A 190 -3.75 3.61 -18.91
N SER A 191 -4.14 4.41 -19.89
CA SER A 191 -4.83 3.94 -21.10
C SER A 191 -3.97 2.95 -21.88
N GLY A 192 -2.72 3.30 -22.21
CA GLY A 192 -1.81 2.44 -22.96
C GLY A 192 -1.50 1.12 -22.23
N LEU A 193 -1.29 1.15 -20.91
CA LEU A 193 -1.10 -0.07 -20.12
C LEU A 193 -2.37 -0.93 -20.11
N THR A 194 -3.53 -0.32 -20.03
CA THR A 194 -4.81 -1.03 -20.07
C THR A 194 -4.98 -1.76 -21.40
N GLU A 195 -4.70 -1.11 -22.52
CA GLU A 195 -4.73 -1.74 -23.84
C GLU A 195 -3.84 -2.98 -23.96
N VAL A 196 -2.67 -2.97 -23.30
CA VAL A 196 -1.73 -4.09 -23.34
C VAL A 196 -2.13 -5.20 -22.36
N VAL A 197 -2.60 -4.85 -21.15
CA VAL A 197 -2.81 -5.81 -20.07
C VAL A 197 -4.21 -6.41 -20.04
N ALA A 198 -5.24 -5.62 -20.39
CA ALA A 198 -6.63 -6.05 -20.32
C ALA A 198 -6.94 -7.29 -21.16
N PRO A 199 -6.44 -7.44 -22.43
CA PRO A 199 -6.70 -8.64 -23.21
C PRO A 199 -6.19 -9.93 -22.56
N TYR A 200 -5.04 -9.88 -21.89
CA TYR A 200 -4.49 -11.02 -21.14
C TYR A 200 -5.40 -11.35 -19.95
N LEU A 201 -5.77 -10.36 -19.14
CA LEU A 201 -6.63 -10.60 -17.97
C LEU A 201 -8.02 -11.08 -18.37
N GLN A 202 -8.63 -10.52 -19.41
CA GLN A 202 -9.92 -10.98 -19.96
C GLN A 202 -9.87 -12.45 -20.40
N LYS A 203 -8.76 -12.88 -20.99
CA LYS A 203 -8.56 -14.28 -21.39
C LYS A 203 -8.50 -15.21 -20.17
N VAL A 204 -7.74 -14.86 -19.14
CA VAL A 204 -7.59 -15.73 -17.96
C VAL A 204 -8.82 -15.73 -17.05
N VAL A 205 -9.58 -14.62 -16.99
CA VAL A 205 -10.89 -14.54 -16.33
C VAL A 205 -11.89 -15.50 -16.98
N LYS A 206 -11.99 -15.57 -18.31
CA LYS A 206 -12.90 -16.46 -19.03
C LYS A 206 -12.56 -17.94 -18.83
N VAL A 207 -11.28 -18.28 -18.84
CA VAL A 207 -10.82 -19.68 -18.62
C VAL A 207 -11.18 -20.15 -17.22
N GLY A 208 -11.13 -19.28 -16.21
CA GLY A 208 -11.56 -19.59 -14.84
C GLY A 208 -13.05 -19.90 -14.74
N ALA A 209 -13.90 -19.19 -15.51
CA ALA A 209 -15.35 -19.39 -15.52
C ALA A 209 -15.79 -20.70 -16.25
N GLU A 210 -15.01 -21.16 -17.22
CA GLU A 210 -15.32 -22.40 -17.98
C GLU A 210 -14.82 -23.67 -17.26
N GLY A 211 -13.81 -23.55 -16.38
CA GLY A 211 -13.24 -24.67 -15.64
C GLY A 211 -14.10 -25.24 -14.52
N ASP A 212 -15.14 -24.53 -14.09
CA ASP A 212 -16.04 -24.92 -12.97
C ASP A 212 -17.39 -25.47 -13.47
N SER A 213 -17.50 -25.89 -14.74
CA SER A 213 -18.66 -26.61 -15.22
C SER A 213 -18.56 -28.08 -14.79
N PRO A 214 -19.40 -28.60 -13.87
CA PRO A 214 -19.34 -30.00 -13.48
C PRO A 214 -19.62 -30.86 -14.71
N ALA A 215 -18.67 -31.73 -15.05
CA ALA A 215 -18.89 -32.76 -16.02
C ALA A 215 -20.19 -33.50 -15.67
N SER A 216 -21.21 -33.31 -16.49
CA SER A 216 -22.46 -34.03 -16.38
C SER A 216 -22.18 -35.53 -16.41
N ALA A 217 -22.34 -36.16 -15.24
CA ALA A 217 -22.40 -37.61 -15.12
C ALA A 217 -23.73 -38.04 -15.74
N ASP A 218 -23.68 -38.45 -17.02
CA ASP A 218 -24.69 -39.28 -17.65
C ASP A 218 -23.99 -40.53 -18.22
N ALA A 219 -24.21 -41.63 -17.57
CA ALA A 219 -24.49 -42.95 -18.17
C ALA A 219 -24.67 -44.01 -17.06
#